data_c7228c62a627e547a490606a24ad8b35
#
_entry.id   c7228c62a627e547a490606a24ad8b35
#
_cell.length_a   1.000
_cell.length_b   1.000
_cell.length_c   1.000
_cell.angle_alpha   90.00
_cell.angle_beta   90.00
_cell.angle_gamma   90.00
#
_symmetry.space_group_name_H-M   'P 1'
#
loop_
_entity.id
_entity.type
_entity.pdbx_description
1 polymer ?
#
loop_
_entity_poly.entity_id
_entity_poly.type
_entity_poly.pdbx_seq_one_letter_code
_entity_poly.pdbx_strand_id
1 'polypeptide(L)'
;MTNRIISFVLLLFIVSSCNVNKYSQEDIDAIVEKTNNKLKDFTPTQYQWASKSAYSQIKALYPDPDIIFLNETYKFRSGGDSFNLYYFKDGALIYFKESKLQSIRDSNNKLRKILSKLILYLNQDGSVVKYYKNYDKKKADLEGSDVDRILSHAKELYNKVKDHTN
;
A
#
# COMPACT_ATOMS: atom_id res chain seq x y z
N MET A 1 -29.45 57.76 -27.90
CA MET A 1 -29.94 56.36 -27.74
C MET A 1 -28.74 55.45 -27.77
N THR A 2 -28.25 55.01 -26.60
CA THR A 2 -27.01 54.26 -26.44
C THR A 2 -27.40 52.80 -26.06
N ASN A 3 -27.25 51.88 -27.04
CA ASN A 3 -27.45 50.47 -26.82
C ASN A 3 -26.27 49.88 -26.03
N ARG A 4 -26.53 49.49 -24.76
CA ARG A 4 -25.60 48.68 -23.99
C ARG A 4 -25.79 47.19 -24.34
N ILE A 5 -24.80 46.65 -25.03
CA ILE A 5 -24.70 45.20 -25.27
C ILE A 5 -24.12 44.58 -23.98
N ILE A 6 -24.95 43.85 -23.24
CA ILE A 6 -24.54 43.07 -22.09
C ILE A 6 -23.98 41.75 -22.64
N SER A 7 -22.66 41.61 -22.61
CA SER A 7 -21.95 40.38 -22.98
C SER A 7 -22.04 39.42 -21.81
N PHE A 8 -22.89 38.39 -21.93
CA PHE A 8 -23.03 37.31 -20.97
C PHE A 8 -21.87 36.32 -21.22
N VAL A 9 -20.79 36.47 -20.44
CA VAL A 9 -19.70 35.46 -20.41
C VAL A 9 -20.16 34.30 -19.62
N LEU A 10 -20.62 33.25 -20.32
CA LEU A 10 -20.95 31.96 -19.75
C LEU A 10 -19.64 31.26 -19.34
N LEU A 11 -19.27 31.35 -18.07
CA LEU A 11 -18.14 30.62 -17.48
C LEU A 11 -18.56 29.15 -17.39
N LEU A 12 -18.16 28.35 -18.40
CA LEU A 12 -18.24 26.90 -18.33
C LEU A 12 -17.20 26.41 -17.30
N PHE A 13 -17.67 26.16 -16.08
CA PHE A 13 -16.91 25.35 -15.12
C PHE A 13 -16.87 23.92 -15.65
N ILE A 14 -15.77 23.57 -16.32
CA ILE A 14 -15.43 22.18 -16.58
C ILE A 14 -15.07 21.58 -15.24
N VAL A 15 -16.05 20.99 -14.57
CA VAL A 15 -15.80 20.12 -13.41
C VAL A 15 -15.13 18.88 -13.96
N SER A 16 -13.79 18.89 -13.99
CA SER A 16 -13.02 17.66 -14.22
C SER A 16 -13.34 16.74 -13.03
N SER A 17 -14.38 15.93 -13.16
CA SER A 17 -14.59 14.82 -12.26
C SER A 17 -13.38 13.91 -12.43
N CYS A 18 -12.44 13.93 -11.47
CA CYS A 18 -11.46 12.88 -11.33
C CYS A 18 -12.25 11.56 -11.25
N ASN A 19 -12.32 10.82 -12.35
CA ASN A 19 -12.82 9.46 -12.34
C ASN A 19 -11.81 8.63 -11.53
N VAL A 20 -12.06 8.52 -10.24
CA VAL A 20 -11.34 7.58 -9.38
C VAL A 20 -11.72 6.19 -9.87
N ASN A 21 -10.75 5.46 -10.44
CA ASN A 21 -10.99 4.08 -10.85
C ASN A 21 -11.39 3.25 -9.64
N LYS A 22 -12.61 2.74 -9.68
CA LYS A 22 -13.11 1.78 -8.69
C LYS A 22 -12.80 0.38 -9.20
N TYR A 23 -12.03 -0.35 -8.42
CA TYR A 23 -11.68 -1.73 -8.69
C TYR A 23 -12.61 -2.69 -7.96
N SER A 24 -12.95 -3.82 -8.58
CA SER A 24 -13.43 -4.99 -7.87
C SER A 24 -12.24 -5.76 -7.28
N GLN A 25 -12.51 -6.72 -6.39
CA GLN A 25 -11.45 -7.61 -5.89
C GLN A 25 -10.81 -8.38 -7.05
N GLU A 26 -11.62 -8.86 -7.98
CA GLU A 26 -11.20 -9.65 -9.14
C GLU A 26 -10.27 -8.87 -10.06
N ASP A 27 -10.52 -7.56 -10.27
CA ASP A 27 -9.64 -6.68 -11.04
C ASP A 27 -8.25 -6.57 -10.37
N ILE A 28 -8.24 -6.40 -9.04
CA ILE A 28 -7.00 -6.30 -8.27
C ILE A 28 -6.25 -7.64 -8.28
N ASP A 29 -6.95 -8.76 -8.09
CA ASP A 29 -6.35 -10.11 -8.14
C ASP A 29 -5.70 -10.37 -9.51
N ALA A 30 -6.35 -9.98 -10.62
CA ALA A 30 -5.79 -10.10 -11.96
C ALA A 30 -4.51 -9.26 -12.15
N ILE A 31 -4.47 -8.02 -11.60
CA ILE A 31 -3.29 -7.18 -11.64
C ILE A 31 -2.15 -7.81 -10.83
N VAL A 32 -2.44 -8.30 -9.62
CA VAL A 32 -1.48 -8.95 -8.74
C VAL A 32 -0.89 -10.21 -9.38
N GLU A 33 -1.73 -11.06 -9.97
CA GLU A 33 -1.30 -12.28 -10.67
C GLU A 33 -0.42 -11.94 -11.89
N LYS A 34 -0.86 -11.02 -12.75
CA LYS A 34 -0.08 -10.56 -13.91
C LYS A 34 1.29 -10.02 -13.48
N THR A 35 1.30 -9.23 -12.38
CA THR A 35 2.53 -8.68 -11.83
C THR A 35 3.46 -9.81 -11.36
N ASN A 36 2.96 -10.74 -10.55
CA ASN A 36 3.74 -11.87 -10.02
C ASN A 36 4.38 -12.73 -11.11
N ASN A 37 3.66 -12.95 -12.21
CA ASN A 37 4.18 -13.72 -13.34
C ASN A 37 5.38 -13.06 -14.03
N LYS A 38 5.49 -11.73 -13.95
CA LYS A 38 6.59 -10.96 -14.50
C LYS A 38 7.77 -10.76 -13.54
N LEU A 39 7.55 -10.83 -12.21
CA LEU A 39 8.59 -10.48 -11.22
C LEU A 39 9.89 -11.27 -11.38
N LYS A 40 9.83 -12.52 -11.84
CA LYS A 40 10.99 -13.39 -12.07
C LYS A 40 11.95 -12.86 -13.15
N ASP A 41 11.46 -12.02 -14.06
CA ASP A 41 12.20 -11.50 -15.21
C ASP A 41 12.91 -10.17 -14.90
N PHE A 42 12.72 -9.62 -13.67
CA PHE A 42 13.25 -8.34 -13.26
C PHE A 42 14.27 -8.44 -12.13
N THR A 43 15.33 -7.64 -12.24
CA THR A 43 16.30 -7.50 -11.15
C THR A 43 15.80 -6.43 -10.16
N PRO A 44 15.66 -6.75 -8.87
CA PRO A 44 15.18 -5.78 -7.89
C PRO A 44 16.22 -4.72 -7.56
N THR A 45 15.80 -3.46 -7.48
CA THR A 45 16.57 -2.42 -6.79
C THR A 45 16.39 -2.58 -5.28
N GLN A 46 17.48 -2.52 -4.53
CA GLN A 46 17.46 -2.75 -3.09
C GLN A 46 17.71 -1.46 -2.31
N TYR A 47 16.90 -1.23 -1.29
CA TYR A 47 17.03 -0.13 -0.35
C TYR A 47 17.06 -0.66 1.07
N GLN A 48 17.79 0.01 1.96
CA GLN A 48 17.88 -0.35 3.36
C GLN A 48 17.80 0.90 4.22
N TRP A 49 17.12 0.80 5.34
CA TRP A 49 17.15 1.82 6.37
C TRP A 49 17.05 1.22 7.76
N ALA A 50 17.48 2.00 8.75
CA ALA A 50 17.39 1.62 10.15
C ALA A 50 16.72 2.74 10.94
N SER A 51 15.89 2.36 11.90
CA SER A 51 15.33 3.23 12.93
C SER A 51 15.74 2.78 14.32
N LYS A 52 15.36 3.54 15.36
CA LYS A 52 15.58 3.14 16.75
C LYS A 52 14.91 1.81 17.11
N SER A 53 13.81 1.46 16.46
CA SER A 53 12.98 0.29 16.78
C SER A 53 13.14 -0.88 15.83
N ALA A 54 13.66 -0.65 14.61
CA ALA A 54 13.69 -1.68 13.59
C ALA A 54 14.72 -1.43 12.49
N TYR A 55 14.96 -2.48 11.72
CA TYR A 55 15.73 -2.47 10.48
C TYR A 55 14.82 -2.92 9.34
N SER A 56 14.81 -2.18 8.23
CA SER A 56 14.02 -2.51 7.04
C SER A 56 14.90 -2.70 5.81
N GLN A 57 14.55 -3.69 5.03
CA GLN A 57 15.09 -3.93 3.69
C GLN A 57 13.94 -3.97 2.69
N ILE A 58 14.06 -3.20 1.61
CA ILE A 58 13.08 -3.17 0.52
C ILE A 58 13.71 -3.66 -0.76
N LYS A 59 12.96 -4.44 -1.50
CA LYS A 59 13.21 -4.78 -2.90
C LYS A 59 12.11 -4.15 -3.74
N ALA A 60 12.50 -3.24 -4.65
CA ALA A 60 11.59 -2.60 -5.58
C ALA A 60 11.74 -3.19 -6.98
N LEU A 61 10.62 -3.47 -7.63
CA LEU A 61 10.54 -4.00 -8.98
C LEU A 61 9.51 -3.19 -9.78
N TYR A 62 9.83 -2.95 -11.04
CA TYR A 62 9.05 -2.10 -11.97
C TYR A 62 8.63 -2.93 -13.18
N PRO A 63 7.65 -3.86 -13.03
CA PRO A 63 7.28 -4.81 -14.09
C PRO A 63 6.54 -4.18 -15.26
N ASP A 64 5.93 -3.02 -15.06
CA ASP A 64 5.26 -2.19 -16.07
C ASP A 64 5.47 -0.71 -15.68
N PRO A 65 5.36 0.25 -16.61
CA PRO A 65 5.51 1.68 -16.32
C PRO A 65 4.56 2.20 -15.22
N ASP A 66 3.36 1.62 -15.16
CA ASP A 66 2.30 2.04 -14.24
C ASP A 66 2.25 1.20 -12.95
N ILE A 67 3.08 0.16 -12.84
CA ILE A 67 3.07 -0.77 -11.71
C ILE A 67 4.43 -0.77 -11.01
N ILE A 68 4.39 -0.50 -9.71
CA ILE A 68 5.53 -0.68 -8.81
C ILE A 68 5.17 -1.76 -7.80
N PHE A 69 6.04 -2.77 -7.69
CA PHE A 69 5.96 -3.78 -6.66
C PHE A 69 7.06 -3.56 -5.63
N LEU A 70 6.69 -3.50 -4.36
CA LEU A 70 7.65 -3.44 -3.26
C LEU A 70 7.48 -4.65 -2.34
N ASN A 71 8.62 -5.25 -2.01
CA ASN A 71 8.72 -6.29 -0.99
C ASN A 71 9.59 -5.74 0.14
N GLU A 72 8.99 -5.53 1.31
CA GLU A 72 9.66 -5.04 2.50
C GLU A 72 9.77 -6.13 3.56
N THR A 73 11.00 -6.33 4.06
CA THR A 73 11.26 -7.16 5.23
C THR A 73 11.64 -6.26 6.39
N TYR A 74 10.90 -6.35 7.49
CA TYR A 74 11.07 -5.54 8.69
C TYR A 74 11.50 -6.42 9.85
N LYS A 75 12.62 -6.10 10.49
CA LYS A 75 13.12 -6.80 11.68
C LYS A 75 13.02 -5.88 12.89
N PHE A 76 12.22 -6.27 13.88
CA PHE A 76 12.02 -5.48 15.10
C PHE A 76 13.16 -5.74 16.10
N ARG A 77 13.70 -4.69 16.72
CA ARG A 77 14.71 -4.83 17.77
C ARG A 77 14.17 -5.53 19.03
N SER A 78 12.87 -5.45 19.27
CA SER A 78 12.15 -6.17 20.34
C SER A 78 11.98 -7.67 20.08
N GLY A 79 12.40 -8.13 18.90
CA GLY A 79 12.22 -9.51 18.43
C GLY A 79 10.96 -9.70 17.59
N GLY A 80 11.11 -10.47 16.50
CA GLY A 80 10.09 -10.70 15.49
C GLY A 80 10.42 -9.98 14.17
N ASP A 81 9.60 -10.25 13.19
CA ASP A 81 9.74 -9.72 11.85
C ASP A 81 8.36 -9.43 11.20
N SER A 82 8.37 -8.66 10.14
CA SER A 82 7.23 -8.48 9.24
C SER A 82 7.70 -8.58 7.81
N PHE A 83 6.88 -9.23 7.00
CA PHE A 83 7.05 -9.37 5.57
C PHE A 83 5.85 -8.73 4.89
N ASN A 84 6.11 -7.67 4.12
CA ASN A 84 5.09 -6.81 3.54
C ASN A 84 5.24 -6.76 2.01
N LEU A 85 4.13 -6.90 1.30
CA LEU A 85 4.04 -6.75 -0.14
C LEU A 85 3.12 -5.58 -0.47
N TYR A 86 3.58 -4.69 -1.34
CA TYR A 86 2.83 -3.52 -1.80
C TYR A 86 2.77 -3.55 -3.33
N TYR A 87 1.57 -3.39 -3.87
CA TYR A 87 1.34 -3.25 -5.31
C TYR A 87 0.74 -1.89 -5.58
N PHE A 88 1.49 -1.06 -6.27
CA PHE A 88 1.04 0.26 -6.70
C PHE A 88 0.68 0.22 -8.17
N LYS A 89 -0.43 0.86 -8.52
CA LYS A 89 -0.83 1.13 -9.89
C LYS A 89 -1.14 2.61 -10.04
N ASP A 90 -0.55 3.25 -11.05
CA ASP A 90 -0.69 4.69 -11.30
C ASP A 90 -0.37 5.55 -10.06
N GLY A 91 0.58 5.12 -9.25
CA GLY A 91 1.01 5.80 -8.01
C GLY A 91 0.15 5.54 -6.77
N ALA A 92 -0.97 4.84 -6.89
CA ALA A 92 -1.83 4.48 -5.76
C ALA A 92 -1.58 3.04 -5.29
N LEU A 93 -1.59 2.82 -3.97
CA LEU A 93 -1.57 1.47 -3.40
C LEU A 93 -2.92 0.79 -3.66
N ILE A 94 -2.93 -0.31 -4.43
CA ILE A 94 -4.15 -1.07 -4.73
C ILE A 94 -4.23 -2.40 -3.97
N TYR A 95 -3.07 -2.95 -3.56
CA TYR A 95 -3.02 -4.19 -2.80
C TYR A 95 -1.87 -4.17 -1.80
N PHE A 96 -2.17 -4.62 -0.59
CA PHE A 96 -1.21 -4.78 0.50
C PHE A 96 -1.37 -6.14 1.16
N LYS A 97 -0.24 -6.77 1.47
CA LYS A 97 -0.21 -8.01 2.26
C LYS A 97 0.88 -7.94 3.31
N GLU A 98 0.50 -8.17 4.55
CA GLU A 98 1.40 -8.26 5.70
C GLU A 98 1.37 -9.66 6.32
N SER A 99 2.54 -10.17 6.67
CA SER A 99 2.70 -11.31 7.57
C SER A 99 3.68 -10.91 8.67
N LYS A 100 3.21 -10.76 9.90
CA LYS A 100 3.96 -10.20 11.01
C LYS A 100 4.05 -11.20 12.16
N LEU A 101 5.26 -11.54 12.56
CA LEU A 101 5.56 -12.35 13.73
C LEU A 101 6.08 -11.45 14.84
N GLN A 102 5.40 -11.44 15.98
CA GLN A 102 5.80 -10.63 17.15
C GLN A 102 6.00 -11.50 18.37
N SER A 103 6.99 -11.14 19.18
CA SER A 103 7.19 -11.70 20.51
C SER A 103 6.50 -10.81 21.54
N ILE A 104 5.53 -11.34 22.24
CA ILE A 104 4.84 -10.64 23.33
C ILE A 104 4.98 -11.42 24.64
N ARG A 105 4.85 -10.74 25.78
CA ARG A 105 4.75 -11.39 27.07
C ARG A 105 3.27 -11.56 27.43
N ASP A 106 2.89 -12.76 27.81
CA ASP A 106 1.53 -13.03 28.31
C ASP A 106 1.36 -12.54 29.78
N SER A 107 0.18 -12.72 30.33
CA SER A 107 -0.17 -12.34 31.70
C SER A 107 0.72 -12.99 32.77
N ASN A 108 1.36 -14.12 32.46
CA ASN A 108 2.30 -14.83 33.30
C ASN A 108 3.77 -14.46 33.03
N ASN A 109 4.01 -13.35 32.31
CA ASN A 109 5.33 -12.88 31.91
C ASN A 109 6.11 -13.86 30.99
N LYS A 110 5.44 -14.88 30.43
CA LYS A 110 6.04 -15.86 29.53
C LYS A 110 6.07 -15.34 28.10
N LEU A 111 7.21 -15.48 27.43
CA LEU A 111 7.35 -15.07 26.05
C LEU A 111 6.51 -15.94 25.12
N ARG A 112 5.68 -15.32 24.30
CA ARG A 112 4.84 -15.97 23.31
C ARG A 112 5.01 -15.32 21.95
N LYS A 113 5.05 -16.14 20.90
CA LYS A 113 5.09 -15.65 19.51
C LYS A 113 3.67 -15.60 18.94
N ILE A 114 3.29 -14.46 18.37
CA ILE A 114 1.99 -14.25 17.73
C ILE A 114 2.22 -13.94 16.26
N LEU A 115 1.49 -14.66 15.40
CA LEU A 115 1.43 -14.40 13.98
C LEU A 115 0.16 -13.60 13.66
N SER A 116 0.33 -12.43 13.05
CA SER A 116 -0.76 -11.68 12.43
C SER A 116 -0.60 -11.66 10.91
N LYS A 117 -1.73 -11.67 10.21
CA LYS A 117 -1.79 -11.56 8.75
C LYS A 117 -2.85 -10.53 8.39
N LEU A 118 -2.53 -9.67 7.42
CA LEU A 118 -3.46 -8.69 6.87
C LEU A 118 -3.32 -8.66 5.36
N ILE A 119 -4.45 -8.65 4.67
CA ILE A 119 -4.55 -8.40 3.23
C ILE A 119 -5.57 -7.28 3.04
N LEU A 120 -5.20 -6.26 2.27
CA LEU A 120 -6.08 -5.14 1.88
C LEU A 120 -6.16 -5.07 0.36
N TYR A 121 -7.38 -4.89 -0.11
CA TYR A 121 -7.73 -4.50 -1.48
C TYR A 121 -8.24 -3.07 -1.43
N LEU A 122 -7.68 -2.18 -2.23
CA LEU A 122 -7.90 -0.74 -2.14
C LEU A 122 -8.25 -0.16 -3.51
N ASN A 123 -9.13 0.82 -3.53
CA ASN A 123 -9.30 1.70 -4.67
C ASN A 123 -8.16 2.73 -4.74
N GLN A 124 -8.03 3.44 -5.85
CA GLN A 124 -7.01 4.49 -6.02
C GLN A 124 -7.14 5.66 -5.03
N ASP A 125 -8.34 5.89 -4.48
CA ASP A 125 -8.57 6.89 -3.42
C ASP A 125 -8.21 6.39 -2.00
N GLY A 126 -7.75 5.15 -1.88
CA GLY A 126 -7.40 4.51 -0.61
C GLY A 126 -8.59 3.89 0.11
N SER A 127 -9.80 3.97 -0.44
CA SER A 127 -10.96 3.30 0.15
C SER A 127 -10.82 1.77 0.08
N VAL A 128 -11.24 1.08 1.15
CA VAL A 128 -11.11 -0.37 1.26
C VAL A 128 -12.21 -1.05 0.46
N VAL A 129 -11.83 -1.86 -0.53
CA VAL A 129 -12.73 -2.73 -1.30
C VAL A 129 -13.02 -4.00 -0.51
N LYS A 130 -11.95 -4.62 0.02
CA LYS A 130 -12.03 -5.85 0.82
C LYS A 130 -10.81 -6.00 1.71
N TYR A 131 -10.98 -6.76 2.79
CA TYR A 131 -9.86 -7.12 3.65
C TYR A 131 -9.97 -8.53 4.23
N TYR A 132 -8.82 -9.09 4.61
CA TYR A 132 -8.70 -10.31 5.42
C TYR A 132 -7.68 -10.04 6.52
N LYS A 133 -8.11 -10.09 7.80
CA LYS A 133 -7.24 -9.88 8.94
C LYS A 133 -7.38 -11.05 9.91
N ASN A 134 -6.24 -11.62 10.29
CA ASN A 134 -6.13 -12.64 11.32
C ASN A 134 -5.09 -12.20 12.35
N TYR A 135 -5.41 -12.43 13.62
CA TYR A 135 -4.52 -12.24 14.75
C TYR A 135 -4.50 -13.51 15.57
N ASP A 136 -3.32 -14.10 15.75
CA ASP A 136 -3.15 -15.38 16.46
C ASP A 136 -4.13 -16.48 15.98
N LYS A 137 -4.21 -16.65 14.66
CA LYS A 137 -5.09 -17.61 13.95
C LYS A 137 -6.59 -17.31 14.06
N LYS A 138 -7.01 -16.25 14.72
CA LYS A 138 -8.41 -15.83 14.82
C LYS A 138 -8.70 -14.70 13.86
N LYS A 139 -9.90 -14.69 13.25
CA LYS A 139 -10.38 -13.55 12.47
C LYS A 139 -10.43 -12.31 13.36
N ALA A 140 -10.00 -11.17 12.83
CA ALA A 140 -10.00 -9.89 13.53
C ALA A 140 -10.61 -8.81 12.62
N ASP A 141 -11.14 -7.76 13.24
CA ASP A 141 -11.67 -6.62 12.52
C ASP A 141 -10.55 -5.67 12.10
N LEU A 142 -10.78 -4.98 10.97
CA LEU A 142 -9.90 -3.94 10.47
C LEU A 142 -10.26 -2.62 11.15
N GLU A 143 -9.28 -1.97 11.73
CA GLU A 143 -9.43 -0.63 12.30
C GLU A 143 -9.02 0.45 11.29
N GLY A 144 -9.65 1.62 11.32
CA GLY A 144 -9.28 2.74 10.46
C GLY A 144 -7.80 3.13 10.62
N SER A 145 -7.30 3.09 11.86
CA SER A 145 -5.89 3.34 12.19
C SER A 145 -4.91 2.38 11.51
N ASP A 146 -5.32 1.12 11.23
CA ASP A 146 -4.50 0.19 10.45
C ASP A 146 -4.36 0.67 9.01
N VAL A 147 -5.47 1.09 8.40
CA VAL A 147 -5.50 1.57 7.01
C VAL A 147 -4.66 2.83 6.87
N ASP A 148 -4.86 3.82 7.74
CA ASP A 148 -4.12 5.10 7.73
C ASP A 148 -2.62 4.87 7.88
N ARG A 149 -2.22 4.00 8.80
CA ARG A 149 -0.81 3.61 9.01
C ARG A 149 -0.21 3.01 7.75
N ILE A 150 -0.94 2.08 7.10
CA ILE A 150 -0.46 1.39 5.91
C ILE A 150 -0.35 2.36 4.73
N LEU A 151 -1.37 3.18 4.49
CA LEU A 151 -1.36 4.16 3.40
C LEU A 151 -0.24 5.20 3.57
N SER A 152 -0.06 5.71 4.79
CA SER A 152 1.01 6.66 5.10
C SER A 152 2.39 6.05 4.87
N HIS A 153 2.64 4.84 5.39
CA HIS A 153 3.90 4.15 5.21
C HIS A 153 4.15 3.78 3.73
N ALA A 154 3.14 3.27 3.05
CA ALA A 154 3.23 2.93 1.63
C ALA A 154 3.57 4.15 0.76
N LYS A 155 2.99 5.32 1.06
CA LYS A 155 3.31 6.58 0.38
C LYS A 155 4.75 7.01 0.61
N GLU A 156 5.26 6.87 1.85
CA GLU A 156 6.66 7.16 2.17
C GLU A 156 7.61 6.24 1.37
N LEU A 157 7.32 4.94 1.32
CA LEU A 157 8.09 3.97 0.54
C LEU A 157 8.08 4.28 -0.96
N TYR A 158 6.90 4.54 -1.50
CA TYR A 158 6.72 4.87 -2.90
C TYR A 158 7.57 6.08 -3.32
N ASN A 159 7.52 7.16 -2.53
CA ASN A 159 8.31 8.36 -2.79
C ASN A 159 9.82 8.07 -2.76
N LYS A 160 10.28 7.35 -1.74
CA LYS A 160 11.70 6.96 -1.63
C LYS A 160 12.22 6.18 -2.83
N VAL A 161 11.43 5.21 -3.33
CA VAL A 161 11.90 4.40 -4.47
C VAL A 161 11.78 5.15 -5.79
N LYS A 162 10.82 6.06 -5.94
CA LYS A 162 10.64 6.89 -7.13
C LYS A 162 11.76 7.91 -7.27
N ASP A 163 12.19 8.55 -6.19
CA ASP A 163 13.25 9.57 -6.21
C ASP A 163 14.63 8.99 -6.59
N HIS A 164 14.80 7.67 -6.49
CA HIS A 164 16.04 7.00 -6.89
C HIS A 164 16.02 6.40 -8.31
N THR A 165 14.91 6.55 -9.04
CA THR A 165 14.78 6.08 -10.43
C THR A 165 14.92 7.22 -11.45
N ASN A 166 15.04 8.46 -11.00
CA ASN A 166 15.35 9.65 -11.80
C ASN A 166 16.84 10.03 -11.62
#